data_a9f2182b0f61a6e2c2466518990338e1
#
_entry.id   a9f2182b0f61a6e2c2466518990338e1
#
_cell.length_a   1.000
_cell.length_b   1.000
_cell.length_c   1.000
_cell.angle_alpha   90.00
_cell.angle_beta   90.00
_cell.angle_gamma   90.00
#
_symmetry.space_group_name_H-M   'P 1'
#
loop_
_entity.id
_entity.type
_entity.pdbx_description
1 polymer ?
#
loop_
_entity_poly.entity_id
_entity_poly.type
_entity_poly.pdbx_seq_one_letter_code
_entity_poly.pdbx_strand_id
1 'polypeptide(L)'
;MKDLVCLHAGTSGPATWDRFVPAFEELGYRVHCPTLLGHASAPRRRPYLLDDFRDQVLRDVDGLADSTFVGNSLGAFVASAVAAADPDRVDRLVLEELPVPPRDAQDNGPTVRLMPALALLAAGWLTRRSCDPLLLRDVIADLRRPQPEWWAGLSTIRSPTMLLAGGPTSHLDQTRFHLVAETMPTATVATIEAGHRIHSKAPDRWLTTVRDFLAFKGA
;
A
#
# COMPACT_ATOMS: atom_id res chain seq x y z
N MET A 1 -2.52 23.64 5.14
CA MET A 1 -2.10 22.36 5.72
C MET A 1 -2.29 21.34 4.61
N LYS A 2 -1.30 20.51 4.29
CA LYS A 2 -1.42 19.46 3.27
C LYS A 2 -2.12 18.25 3.87
N ASP A 3 -2.81 17.48 3.03
CA ASP A 3 -3.46 16.25 3.46
C ASP A 3 -2.52 15.05 3.29
N LEU A 4 -2.53 14.13 4.26
CA LEU A 4 -1.77 12.88 4.23
C LEU A 4 -2.72 11.71 4.52
N VAL A 5 -2.83 10.78 3.59
CA VAL A 5 -3.73 9.62 3.66
C VAL A 5 -2.91 8.37 3.95
N CYS A 6 -3.17 7.72 5.09
CA CYS A 6 -2.50 6.51 5.53
C CYS A 6 -3.37 5.28 5.32
N LEU A 7 -2.94 4.35 4.47
CA LEU A 7 -3.68 3.13 4.13
C LEU A 7 -3.01 1.89 4.75
N HIS A 8 -3.76 1.18 5.58
CA HIS A 8 -3.26 0.03 6.33
C HIS A 8 -3.23 -1.28 5.50
N ALA A 9 -2.51 -2.28 6.00
CA ALA A 9 -2.43 -3.60 5.37
C ALA A 9 -3.72 -4.43 5.55
N GLY A 10 -3.86 -5.50 4.76
CA GLY A 10 -5.02 -6.41 4.76
C GLY A 10 -5.24 -7.21 6.06
N THR A 11 -4.33 -7.16 7.02
CA THR A 11 -4.45 -7.83 8.32
C THR A 11 -4.30 -6.88 9.51
N SER A 12 -4.33 -5.57 9.27
CA SER A 12 -4.23 -4.54 10.30
C SER A 12 -5.44 -3.59 10.24
N GLY A 13 -5.32 -2.41 10.78
CA GLY A 13 -6.36 -1.38 10.76
C GLY A 13 -5.74 0.00 10.87
N PRO A 14 -6.55 1.07 10.83
CA PRO A 14 -6.08 2.46 10.89
C PRO A 14 -5.14 2.75 12.06
N ALA A 15 -5.39 2.17 13.23
CA ALA A 15 -4.58 2.35 14.43
C ALA A 15 -3.10 1.96 14.28
N THR A 16 -2.72 1.26 13.19
CA THR A 16 -1.31 0.98 12.90
C THR A 16 -0.49 2.26 12.69
N TRP A 17 -1.16 3.36 12.34
CA TRP A 17 -0.57 4.66 12.04
C TRP A 17 -0.56 5.64 13.22
N ASP A 18 -1.32 5.36 14.31
CA ASP A 18 -1.52 6.30 15.44
C ASP A 18 -0.22 6.86 16.00
N ARG A 19 0.82 6.02 16.13
CA ARG A 19 2.12 6.45 16.64
C ARG A 19 2.85 7.48 15.77
N PHE A 20 2.50 7.55 14.47
CA PHE A 20 3.15 8.43 13.48
C PHE A 20 2.37 9.73 13.25
N VAL A 21 1.10 9.76 13.63
CA VAL A 21 0.24 10.94 13.45
C VAL A 21 0.87 12.22 14.02
N PRO A 22 1.37 12.25 15.28
CA PRO A 22 1.98 13.46 15.80
C PRO A 22 3.17 13.97 14.98
N ALA A 23 4.01 13.06 14.48
CA ALA A 23 5.17 13.42 13.69
C ALA A 23 4.78 13.97 12.30
N PHE A 24 3.69 13.50 11.71
CA PHE A 24 3.17 14.04 10.46
C PHE A 24 2.48 15.40 10.66
N GLU A 25 1.78 15.57 11.78
CA GLU A 25 1.17 16.86 12.14
C GLU A 25 2.24 17.93 12.38
N GLU A 26 3.36 17.57 13.03
CA GLU A 26 4.53 18.45 13.17
C GLU A 26 5.14 18.87 11.82
N LEU A 27 5.03 18.05 10.79
CA LEU A 27 5.42 18.36 9.41
C LEU A 27 4.37 19.20 8.66
N GLY A 28 3.26 19.57 9.31
CA GLY A 28 2.20 20.39 8.74
C GLY A 28 1.15 19.62 7.95
N TYR A 29 1.04 18.31 8.14
CA TYR A 29 0.00 17.49 7.51
C TYR A 29 -1.26 17.38 8.38
N ARG A 30 -2.41 17.30 7.73
CA ARG A 30 -3.65 16.78 8.30
C ARG A 30 -3.75 15.31 7.92
N VAL A 31 -3.76 14.42 8.92
CA VAL A 31 -3.67 12.97 8.69
C VAL A 31 -5.05 12.33 8.62
N HIS A 32 -5.26 11.52 7.59
CA HIS A 32 -6.47 10.73 7.35
C HIS A 32 -6.10 9.25 7.33
N CYS A 33 -6.78 8.44 8.11
CA CYS A 33 -6.55 7.00 8.18
C CYS A 33 -7.86 6.24 7.87
N PRO A 34 -8.28 6.12 6.59
CA PRO A 34 -9.50 5.40 6.23
C PRO A 34 -9.45 3.94 6.66
N THR A 35 -10.59 3.41 7.06
CA THR A 35 -10.76 1.97 7.32
C THR A 35 -11.12 1.27 6.01
N LEU A 36 -10.25 0.41 5.50
CA LEU A 36 -10.48 -0.31 4.26
C LEU A 36 -11.62 -1.32 4.36
N LEU A 37 -12.28 -1.61 3.23
CA LEU A 37 -13.37 -2.60 3.12
C LEU A 37 -13.04 -3.90 3.88
N GLY A 38 -14.04 -4.46 4.52
CA GLY A 38 -13.92 -5.71 5.27
C GLY A 38 -13.19 -5.61 6.60
N HIS A 39 -12.69 -4.44 7.01
CA HIS A 39 -12.03 -4.22 8.31
C HIS A 39 -12.96 -3.49 9.28
N ALA A 40 -12.84 -3.84 10.57
CA ALA A 40 -13.62 -3.24 11.67
C ALA A 40 -15.10 -3.05 11.30
N SER A 41 -15.60 -1.81 11.32
CA SER A 41 -16.97 -1.43 10.97
C SER A 41 -17.17 -1.10 9.49
N ALA A 42 -16.12 -1.14 8.67
CA ALA A 42 -16.25 -0.88 7.24
C ALA A 42 -17.10 -1.94 6.53
N PRO A 43 -17.80 -1.58 5.43
CA PRO A 43 -18.66 -2.50 4.71
C PRO A 43 -17.95 -3.82 4.33
N ARG A 44 -18.66 -4.93 4.49
CA ARG A 44 -18.23 -6.24 4.03
C ARG A 44 -18.84 -6.52 2.68
N ARG A 45 -18.00 -6.64 1.66
CA ARG A 45 -18.41 -6.87 0.27
C ARG A 45 -17.56 -8.01 -0.30
N ARG A 46 -18.20 -9.07 -0.72
CA ARG A 46 -17.53 -10.27 -1.27
C ARG A 46 -17.91 -10.51 -2.73
N PRO A 47 -16.97 -10.98 -3.56
CA PRO A 47 -15.53 -11.12 -3.27
C PRO A 47 -14.87 -9.75 -3.05
N TYR A 48 -13.72 -9.72 -2.33
CA TYR A 48 -12.92 -8.52 -2.16
C TYR A 48 -11.97 -8.37 -3.35
N LEU A 49 -12.29 -7.45 -4.26
CA LEU A 49 -11.48 -7.12 -5.43
C LEU A 49 -10.63 -5.87 -5.17
N LEU A 50 -9.45 -5.82 -5.75
CA LEU A 50 -8.51 -4.69 -5.59
C LEU A 50 -9.11 -3.36 -6.03
N ASP A 51 -9.89 -3.36 -7.11
CA ASP A 51 -10.60 -2.18 -7.60
C ASP A 51 -11.65 -1.66 -6.62
N ASP A 52 -12.34 -2.54 -5.89
CA ASP A 52 -13.33 -2.10 -4.88
C ASP A 52 -12.67 -1.27 -3.76
N PHE A 53 -11.42 -1.60 -3.37
CA PHE A 53 -10.66 -0.82 -2.39
C PHE A 53 -10.21 0.52 -2.95
N ARG A 54 -9.72 0.56 -4.20
CA ARG A 54 -9.40 1.82 -4.89
C ARG A 54 -10.61 2.74 -4.92
N ASP A 55 -11.76 2.23 -5.38
CA ASP A 55 -12.99 3.00 -5.52
C ASP A 55 -13.55 3.46 -4.18
N GLN A 56 -13.39 2.66 -3.13
CA GLN A 56 -13.71 3.08 -1.77
C GLN A 56 -12.84 4.26 -1.36
N VAL A 57 -11.50 4.13 -1.48
CA VAL A 57 -10.59 5.19 -1.03
C VAL A 57 -10.82 6.48 -1.83
N LEU A 58 -11.05 6.41 -3.15
CA LEU A 58 -11.39 7.58 -3.97
C LEU A 58 -12.62 8.32 -3.43
N ARG A 59 -13.64 7.59 -2.96
CA ARG A 59 -14.82 8.20 -2.31
C ARG A 59 -14.49 8.78 -0.93
N ASP A 60 -13.70 8.06 -0.12
CA ASP A 60 -13.37 8.47 1.25
C ASP A 60 -12.49 9.73 1.29
N VAL A 61 -11.72 9.97 0.22
CA VAL A 61 -10.87 11.15 0.05
C VAL A 61 -11.44 12.17 -0.95
N ASP A 62 -12.73 12.08 -1.24
CA ASP A 62 -13.37 13.06 -2.10
C ASP A 62 -13.22 14.48 -1.53
N GLY A 63 -12.87 15.43 -2.41
CA GLY A 63 -12.55 16.81 -2.04
C GLY A 63 -11.12 17.04 -1.52
N LEU A 64 -10.28 16.01 -1.35
CA LEU A 64 -8.84 16.19 -1.13
C LEU A 64 -8.12 16.31 -2.47
N ALA A 65 -7.16 17.23 -2.55
CA ALA A 65 -6.27 17.44 -3.71
C ALA A 65 -4.83 17.56 -3.21
N ASP A 66 -3.86 17.32 -4.09
CA ASP A 66 -2.42 17.43 -3.78
C ASP A 66 -2.02 16.71 -2.49
N SER A 67 -2.58 15.51 -2.29
CA SER A 67 -2.43 14.77 -1.05
C SER A 67 -1.24 13.81 -1.10
N THR A 68 -0.58 13.62 0.03
CA THR A 68 0.43 12.57 0.20
C THR A 68 -0.25 11.27 0.59
N PHE A 69 0.11 10.16 -0.06
CA PHE A 69 -0.37 8.84 0.30
C PHE A 69 0.75 7.97 0.86
N VAL A 70 0.48 7.33 1.99
CA VAL A 70 1.37 6.36 2.65
C VAL A 70 0.60 5.06 2.80
N GLY A 71 1.08 4.00 2.19
CA GLY A 71 0.42 2.70 2.25
C GLY A 71 1.35 1.57 2.64
N ASN A 72 0.83 0.58 3.37
CA ASN A 72 1.54 -0.68 3.63
C ASN A 72 0.78 -1.85 2.99
N SER A 73 1.49 -2.71 2.25
CA SER A 73 0.94 -3.95 1.67
C SER A 73 -0.31 -3.68 0.81
N LEU A 74 -1.48 -4.19 1.18
CA LEU A 74 -2.75 -3.86 0.51
C LEU A 74 -2.93 -2.36 0.36
N GLY A 75 -2.66 -1.58 1.43
CA GLY A 75 -2.75 -0.13 1.39
C GLY A 75 -1.76 0.50 0.40
N ALA A 76 -0.58 -0.08 0.20
CA ALA A 76 0.39 0.39 -0.80
C ALA A 76 -0.13 0.12 -2.23
N PHE A 77 -0.71 -1.06 -2.48
CA PHE A 77 -1.36 -1.34 -3.77
C PHE A 77 -2.50 -0.34 -4.05
N VAL A 78 -3.39 -0.16 -3.07
CA VAL A 78 -4.53 0.77 -3.20
C VAL A 78 -4.06 2.20 -3.43
N ALA A 79 -3.04 2.69 -2.71
CA ALA A 79 -2.47 4.02 -2.92
C ALA A 79 -1.95 4.22 -4.35
N SER A 80 -1.23 3.22 -4.89
CA SER A 80 -0.75 3.27 -6.27
C SER A 80 -1.89 3.23 -7.29
N ALA A 81 -2.95 2.44 -7.02
CA ALA A 81 -4.13 2.37 -7.89
C ALA A 81 -4.95 3.68 -7.87
N VAL A 82 -5.04 4.35 -6.71
CA VAL A 82 -5.64 5.69 -6.59
C VAL A 82 -4.84 6.70 -7.41
N ALA A 83 -3.51 6.71 -7.27
CA ALA A 83 -2.64 7.64 -8.03
C ALA A 83 -2.68 7.39 -9.54
N ALA A 84 -2.86 6.14 -9.98
CA ALA A 84 -3.03 5.82 -11.39
C ALA A 84 -4.39 6.27 -11.94
N ALA A 85 -5.45 6.18 -11.12
CA ALA A 85 -6.80 6.57 -11.51
C ALA A 85 -7.02 8.10 -11.48
N ASP A 86 -6.35 8.81 -10.57
CA ASP A 86 -6.45 10.26 -10.40
C ASP A 86 -5.04 10.83 -10.07
N PRO A 87 -4.17 10.98 -11.08
CA PRO A 87 -2.78 11.43 -10.87
C PRO A 87 -2.68 12.84 -10.27
N ASP A 88 -3.63 13.71 -10.53
CA ASP A 88 -3.63 15.09 -10.06
C ASP A 88 -3.98 15.20 -8.56
N ARG A 89 -4.57 14.16 -8.00
CA ARG A 89 -4.90 14.07 -6.57
C ARG A 89 -3.67 13.84 -5.69
N VAL A 90 -2.62 13.25 -6.24
CA VAL A 90 -1.50 12.72 -5.46
C VAL A 90 -0.24 13.53 -5.64
N ASP A 91 0.21 14.22 -4.58
CA ASP A 91 1.49 14.97 -4.53
C ASP A 91 2.70 14.03 -4.34
N ARG A 92 2.57 13.04 -3.46
CA ARG A 92 3.64 12.08 -3.13
C ARG A 92 3.11 10.70 -2.77
N LEU A 93 3.91 9.67 -3.03
CA LEU A 93 3.59 8.28 -2.66
C LEU A 93 4.70 7.66 -1.81
N VAL A 94 4.33 7.01 -0.72
CA VAL A 94 5.18 6.09 0.05
C VAL A 94 4.51 4.72 0.06
N LEU A 95 5.13 3.75 -0.61
CA LEU A 95 4.59 2.42 -0.85
C LEU A 95 5.44 1.38 -0.11
N GLU A 96 5.09 1.10 1.15
CA GLU A 96 5.76 0.11 1.98
C GLU A 96 5.30 -1.29 1.61
N GLU A 97 6.25 -2.15 1.21
CA GLU A 97 5.99 -3.55 0.93
C GLU A 97 4.83 -3.75 -0.07
N LEU A 98 4.94 -3.06 -1.20
CA LEU A 98 3.97 -3.10 -2.28
C LEU A 98 3.86 -4.53 -2.87
N PRO A 99 2.70 -5.20 -2.81
CA PRO A 99 2.51 -6.44 -3.55
C PRO A 99 2.38 -6.13 -5.04
N VAL A 100 3.28 -6.71 -5.84
CA VAL A 100 3.36 -6.44 -7.28
C VAL A 100 2.73 -7.60 -8.06
N PRO A 101 1.53 -7.44 -8.64
CA PRO A 101 0.85 -8.50 -9.37
C PRO A 101 1.56 -8.82 -10.70
N PRO A 102 1.27 -9.97 -11.33
CA PRO A 102 1.74 -10.27 -12.67
C PRO A 102 1.26 -9.20 -13.67
N ARG A 103 2.11 -8.88 -14.65
CA ARG A 103 1.78 -7.93 -15.72
C ARG A 103 0.80 -8.54 -16.72
N ASP A 104 1.07 -9.77 -17.11
CA ASP A 104 0.33 -10.53 -18.10
C ASP A 104 0.39 -12.04 -17.79
N ALA A 105 -0.17 -12.87 -18.65
CA ALA A 105 -0.21 -14.32 -18.48
C ALA A 105 1.16 -15.01 -18.63
N GLN A 106 2.17 -14.35 -19.20
CA GLN A 106 3.52 -14.83 -19.36
C GLN A 106 4.41 -14.44 -18.16
N ASP A 107 3.97 -13.48 -17.35
CA ASP A 107 4.67 -13.06 -16.12
C ASP A 107 4.44 -14.08 -15.00
N ASN A 108 5.34 -15.04 -14.91
CA ASN A 108 5.31 -16.14 -13.93
C ASN A 108 6.00 -15.80 -12.59
N GLY A 109 6.37 -14.55 -12.38
CA GLY A 109 7.01 -14.12 -11.14
C GLY A 109 6.07 -14.26 -9.94
N PRO A 110 6.52 -14.82 -8.80
CA PRO A 110 5.70 -14.97 -7.62
C PRO A 110 5.43 -13.60 -6.98
N THR A 111 4.19 -13.13 -7.00
CA THR A 111 3.78 -11.88 -6.35
C THR A 111 3.87 -11.98 -4.83
N VAL A 112 3.44 -13.10 -4.31
CA VAL A 112 3.44 -13.44 -2.88
C VAL A 112 3.91 -14.88 -2.77
N ARG A 113 4.90 -15.17 -1.93
CA ARG A 113 5.30 -16.55 -1.66
C ARG A 113 4.07 -17.37 -1.31
N LEU A 114 3.94 -18.55 -1.91
CA LEU A 114 2.80 -19.44 -1.72
C LEU A 114 2.59 -19.70 -0.23
N MET A 115 1.65 -19.00 0.38
CA MET A 115 1.13 -19.42 1.66
C MET A 115 0.14 -20.57 1.39
N PRO A 116 0.27 -21.70 2.09
CA PRO A 116 -0.72 -22.77 2.01
C PRO A 116 -2.12 -22.23 2.30
N ALA A 117 -3.14 -22.71 1.58
CA ALA A 117 -4.53 -22.27 1.79
C ALA A 117 -4.96 -22.37 3.26
N LEU A 118 -4.47 -23.38 3.96
CA LEU A 118 -4.71 -23.59 5.40
C LEU A 118 -4.13 -22.44 6.26
N ALA A 119 -2.94 -21.92 5.89
CA ALA A 119 -2.33 -20.80 6.60
C ALA A 119 -3.10 -19.49 6.37
N LEU A 120 -3.65 -19.28 5.17
CA LEU A 120 -4.51 -18.13 4.86
C LEU A 120 -5.84 -18.20 5.64
N LEU A 121 -6.45 -19.37 5.73
CA LEU A 121 -7.65 -19.58 6.54
C LEU A 121 -7.38 -19.38 8.03
N ALA A 122 -6.25 -19.89 8.53
CA ALA A 122 -5.83 -19.69 9.93
C ALA A 122 -5.57 -18.19 10.22
N ALA A 123 -4.88 -17.48 9.32
CA ALA A 123 -4.67 -16.04 9.45
C ALA A 123 -5.99 -15.26 9.43
N GLY A 124 -6.91 -15.59 8.54
CA GLY A 124 -8.26 -15.01 8.50
C GLY A 124 -9.04 -15.28 9.79
N TRP A 125 -8.92 -16.48 10.36
CA TRP A 125 -9.58 -16.83 11.62
C TRP A 125 -8.97 -16.09 12.83
N LEU A 126 -7.64 -15.94 12.87
CA LEU A 126 -6.95 -15.20 13.93
C LEU A 126 -7.30 -13.70 13.89
N THR A 127 -7.50 -13.14 12.71
CA THR A 127 -7.84 -11.72 12.51
C THR A 127 -9.34 -11.43 12.43
N ARG A 128 -10.22 -12.43 12.61
CA ARG A 128 -11.69 -12.30 12.44
C ARG A 128 -12.37 -11.21 13.28
N ARG A 129 -11.71 -10.76 14.35
CA ARG A 129 -12.21 -9.65 15.19
C ARG A 129 -11.92 -8.28 14.58
N SER A 130 -10.89 -8.18 13.73
CA SER A 130 -10.45 -6.94 13.10
C SER A 130 -10.79 -6.86 11.60
N CYS A 131 -10.95 -8.01 10.92
CA CYS A 131 -11.32 -8.03 9.50
C CYS A 131 -12.17 -9.28 9.15
N ASP A 132 -12.78 -9.23 7.95
CA ASP A 132 -13.49 -10.40 7.41
C ASP A 132 -12.52 -11.56 7.20
N PRO A 133 -12.81 -12.77 7.70
CA PRO A 133 -11.94 -13.94 7.57
C PRO A 133 -11.58 -14.33 6.12
N LEU A 134 -12.42 -13.99 5.15
CA LEU A 134 -12.20 -14.32 3.75
C LEU A 134 -11.45 -13.22 2.96
N LEU A 135 -11.29 -12.04 3.55
CA LEU A 135 -10.67 -10.90 2.91
C LEU A 135 -9.28 -11.24 2.36
N LEU A 136 -8.42 -11.81 3.20
CA LEU A 136 -7.04 -12.11 2.80
C LEU A 136 -6.99 -13.14 1.65
N ARG A 137 -7.88 -14.13 1.67
CA ARG A 137 -8.01 -15.13 0.59
C ARG A 137 -8.38 -14.45 -0.73
N ASP A 138 -9.39 -13.59 -0.72
CA ASP A 138 -9.91 -12.95 -1.92
C ASP A 138 -8.89 -11.96 -2.50
N VAL A 139 -8.29 -11.11 -1.66
CA VAL A 139 -7.23 -10.17 -2.05
C VAL A 139 -6.02 -10.89 -2.64
N ILE A 140 -5.54 -11.98 -2.02
CA ILE A 140 -4.40 -12.73 -2.56
C ILE A 140 -4.78 -13.42 -3.88
N ALA A 141 -6.00 -13.92 -4.00
CA ALA A 141 -6.47 -14.51 -5.25
C ALA A 141 -6.49 -13.49 -6.38
N ASP A 142 -6.90 -12.26 -6.10
CA ASP A 142 -6.95 -11.18 -7.07
C ASP A 142 -5.54 -10.66 -7.42
N LEU A 143 -4.65 -10.48 -6.42
CA LEU A 143 -3.24 -10.12 -6.62
C LEU A 143 -2.45 -11.13 -7.46
N ARG A 144 -2.88 -12.37 -7.54
CA ARG A 144 -2.25 -13.42 -8.37
C ARG A 144 -2.71 -13.42 -9.82
N ARG A 145 -3.76 -12.67 -10.14
CA ARG A 145 -4.20 -12.49 -11.52
C ARG A 145 -3.35 -11.43 -12.20
N PRO A 146 -3.14 -11.52 -13.51
CA PRO A 146 -2.58 -10.43 -14.28
C PRO A 146 -3.38 -9.13 -14.09
N GLN A 147 -2.66 -8.02 -13.87
CA GLN A 147 -3.22 -6.69 -13.68
C GLN A 147 -2.65 -5.70 -14.71
N PRO A 148 -2.90 -5.91 -16.02
CA PRO A 148 -2.28 -5.10 -17.08
C PRO A 148 -2.67 -3.63 -16.99
N GLU A 149 -3.89 -3.32 -16.55
CA GLU A 149 -4.38 -1.95 -16.40
C GLU A 149 -3.66 -1.22 -15.25
N TRP A 150 -3.43 -1.89 -14.12
CA TRP A 150 -2.62 -1.33 -13.04
C TRP A 150 -1.20 -1.03 -13.50
N TRP A 151 -0.56 -1.95 -14.24
CA TRP A 151 0.77 -1.74 -14.79
C TRP A 151 0.83 -0.57 -15.79
N ALA A 152 -0.18 -0.45 -16.66
CA ALA A 152 -0.30 0.69 -17.57
C ALA A 152 -0.47 2.00 -16.80
N GLY A 153 -1.30 1.99 -15.75
CA GLY A 153 -1.53 3.14 -14.88
C GLY A 153 -0.27 3.62 -14.13
N LEU A 154 0.65 2.71 -13.75
CA LEU A 154 1.90 3.11 -13.09
C LEU A 154 2.72 4.12 -13.92
N SER A 155 2.71 3.98 -15.24
CA SER A 155 3.43 4.89 -16.16
C SER A 155 2.84 6.30 -16.22
N THR A 156 1.61 6.48 -15.76
CA THR A 156 0.92 7.79 -15.73
C THR A 156 1.18 8.57 -14.44
N ILE A 157 1.67 7.90 -13.39
CA ILE A 157 1.95 8.50 -12.09
C ILE A 157 3.18 9.40 -12.21
N ARG A 158 3.00 10.70 -11.93
CA ARG A 158 4.07 11.72 -12.00
C ARG A 158 4.57 12.15 -10.63
N SER A 159 3.83 11.83 -9.58
CA SER A 159 4.19 12.17 -8.20
C SER A 159 5.47 11.43 -7.77
N PRO A 160 6.41 12.12 -7.09
CA PRO A 160 7.54 11.46 -6.47
C PRO A 160 7.08 10.26 -5.63
N THR A 161 7.68 9.10 -5.89
CA THR A 161 7.28 7.84 -5.26
C THR A 161 8.46 7.16 -4.59
N MET A 162 8.29 6.74 -3.36
CA MET A 162 9.24 5.89 -2.62
C MET A 162 8.67 4.50 -2.42
N LEU A 163 9.35 3.49 -2.97
CA LEU A 163 9.10 2.08 -2.70
C LEU A 163 9.95 1.65 -1.51
N LEU A 164 9.35 1.25 -0.41
CA LEU A 164 10.04 0.77 0.79
C LEU A 164 10.04 -0.76 0.83
N ALA A 165 11.24 -1.33 0.69
CA ALA A 165 11.49 -2.76 0.73
C ALA A 165 11.92 -3.21 2.13
N GLY A 166 11.34 -4.31 2.63
CA GLY A 166 11.63 -4.88 3.94
C GLY A 166 12.84 -5.82 3.99
N GLY A 167 13.54 -5.99 2.85
CA GLY A 167 14.72 -6.84 2.74
C GLY A 167 14.40 -8.34 2.67
N PRO A 168 15.39 -9.20 2.79
CA PRO A 168 15.28 -10.64 2.47
C PRO A 168 14.35 -11.42 3.38
N THR A 169 13.96 -10.87 4.52
CA THR A 169 13.00 -11.49 5.45
C THR A 169 11.54 -11.19 5.11
N SER A 170 11.27 -10.40 4.07
CA SER A 170 9.93 -10.20 3.54
C SER A 170 9.42 -11.47 2.83
N HIS A 171 8.11 -11.67 2.85
CA HIS A 171 7.45 -12.72 2.08
C HIS A 171 7.04 -12.27 0.66
N LEU A 172 7.25 -11.00 0.32
CA LEU A 172 7.07 -10.51 -1.04
C LEU A 172 8.35 -10.69 -1.87
N ASP A 173 8.18 -10.86 -3.16
CA ASP A 173 9.29 -10.84 -4.10
C ASP A 173 9.69 -9.39 -4.38
N GLN A 174 10.75 -8.94 -3.71
CA GLN A 174 11.21 -7.56 -3.81
C GLN A 174 12.03 -7.27 -5.08
N THR A 175 12.40 -8.30 -5.84
CA THR A 175 13.01 -8.09 -7.17
C THR A 175 12.05 -7.38 -8.11
N ARG A 176 10.75 -7.57 -7.89
CA ARG A 176 9.69 -6.90 -8.66
C ARG A 176 9.58 -5.39 -8.39
N PHE A 177 10.14 -4.88 -7.30
CA PHE A 177 10.17 -3.43 -7.03
C PHE A 177 11.00 -2.67 -8.05
N HIS A 178 12.05 -3.28 -8.59
CA HIS A 178 12.82 -2.67 -9.68
C HIS A 178 11.98 -2.56 -10.96
N LEU A 179 11.16 -3.56 -11.27
CA LEU A 179 10.24 -3.50 -12.42
C LEU A 179 9.22 -2.37 -12.28
N VAL A 180 8.72 -2.16 -11.05
CA VAL A 180 7.83 -1.02 -10.77
C VAL A 180 8.57 0.30 -10.94
N ALA A 181 9.79 0.43 -10.38
CA ALA A 181 10.60 1.64 -10.51
C ALA A 181 11.00 1.94 -11.96
N GLU A 182 11.23 0.92 -12.79
CA GLU A 182 11.48 1.09 -14.23
C GLU A 182 10.22 1.60 -14.97
N THR A 183 9.03 1.24 -14.47
CA THR A 183 7.76 1.65 -15.10
C THR A 183 7.31 3.04 -14.63
N MET A 184 7.63 3.41 -13.40
CA MET A 184 7.27 4.71 -12.78
C MET A 184 8.45 5.68 -12.88
N PRO A 185 8.38 6.76 -13.68
CA PRO A 185 9.52 7.64 -13.96
C PRO A 185 10.13 8.31 -12.71
N THR A 186 9.33 8.46 -11.66
CA THR A 186 9.69 9.21 -10.44
C THR A 186 9.87 8.31 -9.22
N ALA A 187 9.88 6.98 -9.41
CA ALA A 187 10.00 6.03 -8.31
C ALA A 187 11.47 5.78 -7.91
N THR A 188 11.70 5.74 -6.61
CA THR A 188 12.96 5.31 -5.99
C THR A 188 12.72 4.13 -5.06
N VAL A 189 13.70 3.24 -4.91
CA VAL A 189 13.63 2.10 -4.01
C VAL A 189 14.55 2.33 -2.83
N ALA A 190 14.02 2.23 -1.62
CA ALA A 190 14.79 2.25 -0.37
C ALA A 190 14.54 0.94 0.40
N THR A 191 15.57 0.42 1.10
CA THR A 191 15.46 -0.83 1.85
C THR A 191 15.69 -0.58 3.34
N ILE A 192 14.76 -1.08 4.16
CA ILE A 192 14.90 -1.18 5.61
C ILE A 192 14.68 -2.64 5.99
N GLU A 193 15.74 -3.35 6.32
CA GLU A 193 15.70 -4.77 6.65
C GLU A 193 14.92 -5.05 7.94
N ALA A 194 13.60 -5.18 7.81
CA ALA A 194 12.66 -5.42 8.89
C ALA A 194 11.54 -6.40 8.50
N GLY A 195 11.57 -6.91 7.25
CA GLY A 195 10.50 -7.75 6.69
C GLY A 195 9.23 -6.96 6.41
N HIS A 196 8.12 -7.66 6.21
CA HIS A 196 6.86 -7.11 5.68
C HIS A 196 6.20 -5.98 6.49
N ARG A 197 6.55 -5.78 7.73
CA ARG A 197 5.96 -4.76 8.61
C ARG A 197 7.03 -3.77 9.09
N ILE A 198 7.58 -2.98 8.18
CA ILE A 198 8.71 -2.10 8.42
C ILE A 198 8.37 -1.06 9.48
N HIS A 199 7.26 -0.31 9.29
CA HIS A 199 6.79 0.72 10.23
C HIS A 199 6.55 0.19 11.65
N SER A 200 6.20 -1.09 11.79
CA SER A 200 5.96 -1.70 13.11
C SER A 200 7.24 -2.21 13.78
N LYS A 201 8.20 -2.75 12.99
CA LYS A 201 9.40 -3.42 13.50
C LYS A 201 10.61 -2.50 13.59
N ALA A 202 10.69 -1.50 12.74
CA ALA A 202 11.76 -0.51 12.70
C ALA A 202 11.18 0.92 12.62
N PRO A 203 10.32 1.34 13.57
CA PRO A 203 9.52 2.54 13.46
C PRO A 203 10.33 3.82 13.32
N ASP A 204 11.45 3.93 14.04
CA ASP A 204 12.26 5.15 14.04
C ASP A 204 13.03 5.29 12.71
N ARG A 205 13.57 4.19 12.18
CA ARG A 205 14.21 4.18 10.86
C ARG A 205 13.19 4.47 9.76
N TRP A 206 12.01 3.86 9.87
CA TRP A 206 10.91 4.10 8.93
C TRP A 206 10.52 5.58 8.93
N LEU A 207 10.27 6.15 10.11
CA LEU A 207 9.86 7.56 10.26
C LEU A 207 10.92 8.51 9.72
N THR A 208 12.20 8.30 10.03
CA THR A 208 13.31 9.11 9.50
C THR A 208 13.33 9.06 7.97
N THR A 209 13.29 7.86 7.38
CA THR A 209 13.32 7.68 5.92
C THR A 209 12.14 8.37 5.24
N VAL A 210 10.93 8.23 5.81
CA VAL A 210 9.72 8.85 5.26
C VAL A 210 9.78 10.38 5.41
N ARG A 211 10.21 10.90 6.55
CA ARG A 211 10.36 12.36 6.75
C ARG A 211 11.36 12.97 5.77
N ASP A 212 12.49 12.34 5.56
CA ASP A 212 13.52 12.80 4.60
C ASP A 212 12.94 12.87 3.18
N PHE A 213 12.21 11.83 2.78
CA PHE A 213 11.53 11.81 1.48
C PHE A 213 10.44 12.90 1.36
N LEU A 214 9.64 13.12 2.40
CA LEU A 214 8.59 14.13 2.42
C LEU A 214 9.14 15.57 2.45
N ALA A 215 10.30 15.77 3.08
CA ALA A 215 10.98 17.08 3.14
C ALA A 215 11.71 17.43 1.83
N PHE A 216 12.03 16.44 0.99
CA PHE A 216 12.73 16.65 -0.26
C PHE A 216 11.85 17.46 -1.24
N LYS A 217 12.19 18.73 -1.42
CA LYS A 217 11.62 19.56 -2.49
C LYS A 217 12.45 19.27 -3.74
N GLY A 218 11.91 18.44 -4.65
CA GLY A 218 12.58 18.15 -5.91
C GLY A 218 13.22 19.41 -6.53
N ALA A 219 14.40 19.24 -7.13
CA ALA A 219 15.12 20.31 -7.79
C ALA A 219 14.43 20.71 -9.08
#